data_f456afe20f02e784951bcddc9d063e73
#
_entry.id   f456afe20f02e784951bcddc9d063e73
#
_cell.length_a   1.000
_cell.length_b   1.000
_cell.length_c   1.000
_cell.angle_alpha   90.00
_cell.angle_beta   90.00
_cell.angle_gamma   90.00
#
_symmetry.space_group_name_H-M   'P 1'
#
loop_
_entity.id
_entity.type
_entity.pdbx_description
1 polymer ?
#
loop_
_entity_poly.entity_id
_entity_poly.type
_entity_poly.pdbx_seq_one_letter_code
_entity_poly.pdbx_strand_id
1 'polypeptide(L)'
;MLDFEGVTPDEFVEYKGRPIVRQGDEIFYGDMSEKYYVYMLIMSEKKSPKGDVDIPDTIMVQLLDSKTKKPEKQKITHGLAEAFEFAEAWIRYNDRD
;
A
#
# COMPACT_ATOMS: atom_id res chain seq x y z
N MET A 1 -7.32 3.77 -16.07
CA MET A 1 -7.48 2.52 -15.35
C MET A 1 -6.11 1.99 -14.94
N LEU A 2 -6.01 1.58 -13.69
CA LEU A 2 -4.75 1.03 -13.21
C LEU A 2 -4.49 -0.33 -13.84
N ASP A 3 -3.24 -0.56 -14.16
CA ASP A 3 -2.82 -1.84 -14.72
C ASP A 3 -2.23 -2.68 -13.59
N PHE A 4 -2.96 -3.69 -13.17
CA PHE A 4 -2.53 -4.56 -12.09
C PHE A 4 -1.75 -5.72 -12.70
N GLU A 5 -0.53 -5.44 -13.11
CA GLU A 5 0.31 -6.46 -13.70
C GLU A 5 0.47 -7.62 -12.72
N GLY A 6 0.22 -8.84 -13.21
CA GLY A 6 0.27 -10.01 -12.37
C GLY A 6 -0.99 -10.25 -11.56
N VAL A 7 -1.99 -9.39 -11.71
CA VAL A 7 -3.28 -9.54 -11.04
C VAL A 7 -4.36 -9.62 -12.09
N THR A 8 -5.17 -10.67 -12.04
CA THR A 8 -6.28 -10.81 -12.97
C THR A 8 -7.45 -9.97 -12.48
N PRO A 9 -8.46 -9.72 -13.34
CA PRO A 9 -9.67 -9.02 -12.90
C PRO A 9 -10.34 -9.66 -11.69
N ASP A 10 -10.26 -10.98 -11.55
CA ASP A 10 -10.83 -11.67 -10.41
C ASP A 10 -10.04 -11.43 -9.14
N GLU A 11 -8.80 -11.01 -9.28
CA GLU A 11 -7.91 -10.74 -8.15
C GLU A 11 -7.77 -9.25 -7.89
N PHE A 12 -8.61 -8.44 -8.53
CA PHE A 12 -8.61 -7.02 -8.29
C PHE A 12 -8.85 -6.77 -6.81
N VAL A 13 -7.98 -5.99 -6.20
CA VAL A 13 -8.03 -5.76 -4.75
C VAL A 13 -8.29 -4.30 -4.47
N GLU A 14 -9.05 -4.06 -3.43
CA GLU A 14 -9.23 -2.72 -2.93
C GLU A 14 -9.39 -2.77 -1.42
N TYR A 15 -9.17 -1.64 -0.78
CA TYR A 15 -9.28 -1.52 0.65
C TYR A 15 -9.96 -0.18 0.95
N LYS A 16 -11.09 -0.24 1.64
CA LYS A 16 -11.85 0.95 2.01
C LYS A 16 -12.17 1.82 0.78
N GLY A 17 -12.49 1.16 -0.33
CA GLY A 17 -12.90 1.84 -1.54
C GLY A 17 -11.80 2.38 -2.42
N ARG A 18 -10.53 2.12 -2.07
CA ARG A 18 -9.39 2.57 -2.86
C ARG A 18 -8.65 1.40 -3.46
N PRO A 19 -8.18 1.52 -4.71
CA PRO A 19 -7.52 0.39 -5.37
C PRO A 19 -6.13 0.11 -4.81
N ILE A 20 -5.73 -1.14 -4.91
CA ILE A 20 -4.41 -1.60 -4.52
C ILE A 20 -3.75 -2.20 -5.74
N VAL A 21 -2.55 -1.73 -6.05
CA VAL A 21 -1.73 -2.30 -7.13
C VAL A 21 -0.45 -2.83 -6.52
N ARG A 22 -0.13 -4.09 -6.81
CA ARG A 22 1.11 -4.69 -6.32
C ARG A 22 1.94 -5.18 -7.48
N GLN A 23 3.23 -4.83 -7.44
CA GLN A 23 4.21 -5.30 -8.41
C GLN A 23 5.45 -5.75 -7.62
N GLY A 24 5.63 -7.06 -7.49
CA GLY A 24 6.74 -7.58 -6.71
C GLY A 24 6.64 -7.14 -5.25
N ASP A 25 7.64 -6.44 -4.78
CA ASP A 25 7.69 -5.97 -3.40
C ASP A 25 7.12 -4.56 -3.23
N GLU A 26 6.62 -3.97 -4.30
CA GLU A 26 6.08 -2.62 -4.25
C GLU A 26 4.57 -2.65 -4.33
N ILE A 27 3.94 -1.84 -3.50
CA ILE A 27 2.49 -1.75 -3.44
C ILE A 27 2.09 -0.29 -3.52
N PHE A 28 1.12 0.00 -4.38
CA PHE A 28 0.55 1.35 -4.50
C PHE A 28 -0.89 1.29 -4.04
N TYR A 29 -1.25 2.17 -3.12
CA TYR A 29 -2.59 2.20 -2.56
C TYR A 29 -3.17 3.60 -2.73
N GLY A 30 -4.36 3.68 -3.29
CA GLY A 30 -5.06 4.92 -3.46
C GLY A 30 -5.26 5.26 -4.92
N ASP A 31 -5.97 6.36 -5.15
CA ASP A 31 -6.29 6.82 -6.49
C ASP A 31 -5.48 8.08 -6.78
N MET A 32 -4.80 8.09 -7.92
CA MET A 32 -3.97 9.24 -8.30
C MET A 32 -4.80 10.51 -8.50
N SER A 33 -6.10 10.38 -8.62
CA SER A 33 -6.98 11.55 -8.69
C SER A 33 -7.15 12.22 -7.33
N GLU A 34 -6.81 11.52 -6.25
CA GLU A 34 -6.85 12.09 -4.91
C GLU A 34 -5.57 12.87 -4.65
N LYS A 35 -5.61 13.70 -3.61
CA LYS A 35 -4.47 14.54 -3.24
C LYS A 35 -3.25 13.72 -2.86
N TYR A 36 -3.48 12.59 -2.21
CA TYR A 36 -2.41 11.73 -1.71
C TYR A 36 -2.64 10.30 -2.13
N TYR A 37 -1.55 9.57 -2.26
CA TYR A 37 -1.59 8.13 -2.40
C TYR A 37 -0.46 7.54 -1.54
N VAL A 38 -0.47 6.23 -1.37
CA VAL A 38 0.51 5.58 -0.49
C VAL A 38 1.34 4.60 -1.29
N TYR A 39 2.63 4.65 -1.06
CA TYR A 39 3.58 3.70 -1.61
C TYR A 39 4.10 2.83 -0.46
N MET A 40 4.12 1.53 -0.67
CA MET A 40 4.63 0.59 0.31
C MET A 40 5.72 -0.25 -0.32
N LEU A 41 6.79 -0.46 0.43
CA LEU A 41 7.88 -1.34 0.00
C LEU A 41 8.03 -2.44 1.02
N ILE A 42 7.88 -3.69 0.57
CA ILE A 42 8.09 -4.85 1.42
C ILE A 42 9.60 -5.05 1.57
N MET A 43 10.12 -4.80 2.76
CA MET A 43 11.56 -4.85 3.01
C MET A 43 12.02 -6.22 3.47
N SER A 44 11.13 -7.00 4.07
CA SER A 44 11.47 -8.35 4.50
C SER A 44 10.22 -9.20 4.56
N GLU A 45 10.42 -10.50 4.55
CA GLU A 45 9.33 -11.46 4.67
C GLU A 45 9.66 -12.43 5.79
N LYS A 46 8.63 -13.10 6.29
CA LYS A 46 8.78 -14.15 7.29
C LYS A 46 7.90 -15.31 6.90
N LYS A 47 8.15 -16.46 7.50
CA LYS A 47 7.33 -17.64 7.24
C LYS A 47 5.97 -17.45 7.91
N SER A 48 4.94 -17.96 7.24
CA SER A 48 3.61 -18.00 7.84
C SER A 48 3.62 -18.90 9.07
N PRO A 49 2.60 -18.85 9.92
CA PRO A 49 2.53 -19.72 11.08
C PRO A 49 2.69 -21.21 10.74
N LYS A 50 2.28 -21.62 9.55
CA LYS A 50 2.44 -23.00 9.11
C LYS A 50 3.81 -23.26 8.48
N GLY A 51 4.57 -22.19 8.21
CA GLY A 51 5.91 -22.33 7.68
C GLY A 51 6.03 -22.69 6.22
N ASP A 52 4.91 -22.66 5.48
CA ASP A 52 4.89 -23.09 4.08
C ASP A 52 4.80 -21.95 3.07
N VAL A 53 4.58 -20.72 3.51
CA VAL A 53 4.59 -19.55 2.62
C VAL A 53 5.29 -18.40 3.27
N ASP A 54 5.89 -17.56 2.44
CA ASP A 54 6.49 -16.31 2.90
C ASP A 54 5.45 -15.22 2.87
N ILE A 55 5.37 -14.47 3.96
CA ILE A 55 4.43 -13.36 4.05
C ILE A 55 5.21 -12.08 4.38
N PRO A 56 4.71 -10.93 3.93
CA PRO A 56 5.39 -9.66 4.23
C PRO A 56 5.49 -9.43 5.72
N ASP A 57 6.66 -8.96 6.16
CA ASP A 57 6.90 -8.66 7.56
C ASP A 57 7.15 -7.17 7.75
N THR A 58 8.34 -6.70 7.38
CA THR A 58 8.68 -5.29 7.54
C THR A 58 8.31 -4.54 6.27
N ILE A 59 7.50 -3.50 6.41
CA ILE A 59 6.99 -2.74 5.27
C ILE A 59 7.20 -1.26 5.53
N MET A 60 7.86 -0.59 4.58
CA MET A 60 8.00 0.86 4.62
C MET A 60 6.78 1.46 3.95
N VAL A 61 6.12 2.38 4.65
CA VAL A 61 4.91 3.03 4.15
C VAL A 61 5.19 4.51 3.99
N GLN A 62 4.92 5.05 2.80
CA GLN A 62 5.10 6.47 2.52
C GLN A 62 3.82 7.07 1.98
N LEU A 63 3.47 8.23 2.52
CA LEU A 63 2.37 9.04 1.99
C LEU A 63 2.96 10.04 1.02
N LEU A 64 2.51 10.00 -0.23
CA LEU A 64 3.07 10.86 -1.27
C LEU A 64 2.01 11.80 -1.81
N ASP A 65 2.46 13.00 -2.16
CA ASP A 65 1.63 13.97 -2.85
C ASP A 65 1.47 13.53 -4.30
N SER A 66 0.23 13.45 -4.78
CA SER A 66 -0.05 12.93 -6.11
C SER A 66 0.52 13.81 -7.21
N LYS A 67 0.67 15.11 -6.96
CA LYS A 67 1.17 16.03 -7.97
C LYS A 67 2.69 16.07 -8.00
N THR A 68 3.31 16.19 -6.84
CA THR A 68 4.76 16.36 -6.76
C THR A 68 5.51 15.04 -6.64
N LYS A 69 4.81 13.97 -6.23
CA LYS A 69 5.41 12.66 -6.00
C LYS A 69 6.41 12.67 -4.85
N LYS A 70 6.30 13.66 -3.97
CA LYS A 70 7.20 13.77 -2.83
C LYS A 70 6.58 13.13 -1.59
N PRO A 71 7.39 12.43 -0.79
CA PRO A 71 6.85 11.84 0.44
C PRO A 71 6.58 12.90 1.49
N GLU A 72 5.39 12.84 2.05
CA GLU A 72 4.98 13.74 3.13
C GLU A 72 5.12 13.08 4.49
N LYS A 73 4.95 11.77 4.53
CA LYS A 73 5.06 10.99 5.76
C LYS A 73 5.67 9.65 5.44
N GLN A 74 6.31 9.06 6.44
CA GLN A 74 6.92 7.75 6.28
C GLN A 74 6.86 7.01 7.61
N LYS A 75 6.67 5.70 7.53
CA LYS A 75 6.63 4.87 8.72
C LYS A 75 7.00 3.44 8.36
N ILE A 76 7.63 2.75 9.30
CA ILE A 76 7.88 1.31 9.17
C ILE A 76 6.79 0.58 9.92
N THR A 77 6.16 -0.38 9.26
CA THR A 77 5.10 -1.18 9.86
C THR A 77 5.47 -2.66 9.77
N HIS A 78 4.72 -3.46 10.48
CA HIS A 78 4.92 -4.91 10.49
C HIS A 78 3.63 -5.58 10.04
N GLY A 79 3.69 -6.20 8.85
CA GLY A 79 2.54 -6.85 8.28
C GLY A 79 1.67 -5.93 7.46
N LEU A 80 0.95 -6.51 6.50
CA LEU A 80 0.12 -5.75 5.59
C LEU A 80 -1.07 -5.08 6.28
N ALA A 81 -1.65 -5.74 7.28
CA ALA A 81 -2.81 -5.16 7.96
C ALA A 81 -2.47 -3.82 8.58
N GLU A 82 -1.35 -3.75 9.31
CA GLU A 82 -0.92 -2.51 9.93
C GLU A 82 -0.60 -1.46 8.87
N ALA A 83 0.09 -1.88 7.79
CA ALA A 83 0.46 -0.96 6.72
C ALA A 83 -0.77 -0.31 6.11
N PHE A 84 -1.79 -1.09 5.81
CA PHE A 84 -3.00 -0.54 5.20
C PHE A 84 -3.82 0.30 6.16
N GLU A 85 -3.80 -0.04 7.44
CA GLU A 85 -4.49 0.79 8.44
C GLU A 85 -3.88 2.19 8.49
N PHE A 86 -2.56 2.27 8.52
CA PHE A 86 -1.89 3.57 8.50
C PHE A 86 -2.11 4.30 7.20
N ALA A 87 -2.05 3.57 6.08
CA ALA A 87 -2.22 4.17 4.77
C ALA A 87 -3.60 4.82 4.63
N GLU A 88 -4.64 4.08 5.00
CA GLU A 88 -6.00 4.58 4.88
C GLU A 88 -6.22 5.78 5.80
N ALA A 89 -5.72 5.69 7.03
CA ALA A 89 -5.88 6.79 7.97
C ALA A 89 -5.16 8.04 7.48
N TRP A 90 -3.96 7.90 6.94
CA TRP A 90 -3.21 9.03 6.43
C TRP A 90 -3.94 9.72 5.29
N ILE A 91 -4.46 8.95 4.34
CA ILE A 91 -5.18 9.54 3.21
C ILE A 91 -6.42 10.25 3.72
N ARG A 92 -7.18 9.58 4.57
CA ARG A 92 -8.42 10.14 5.09
C ARG A 92 -8.20 11.43 5.88
N TYR A 93 -7.19 11.44 6.75
CA TYR A 93 -6.98 12.61 7.62
C TYR A 93 -6.25 13.75 6.91
N ASN A 94 -5.40 13.43 5.94
CA ASN A 94 -4.63 14.47 5.26
C ASN A 94 -5.33 15.00 4.02
N ASP A 95 -6.33 14.29 3.52
CA ASP A 95 -7.10 14.72 2.35
C ASP A 95 -8.26 15.60 2.75
N ARG A 96 -8.41 15.84 4.02
CA ARG A 96 -9.48 16.70 4.55
C ARG A 96 -9.01 18.14 4.52
N ASP A 97 -9.86 18.93 3.99
CA ASP A 97 -9.58 20.36 4.04
C ASP A 97 -10.70 21.17 3.71
#